data_e8871d2c1a4b85e6a4ce05ebb47f5e74
#
_entry.id   e8871d2c1a4b85e6a4ce05ebb47f5e74
#
_cell.length_a   1.000
_cell.length_b   1.000
_cell.length_c   1.000
_cell.angle_alpha   90.00
_cell.angle_beta   90.00
_cell.angle_gamma   90.00
#
_symmetry.space_group_name_H-M   'P 1'
#
loop_
_entity.id
_entity.type
_entity.pdbx_description
1 polymer ?
#
loop_
_entity_poly.entity_id
_entity_poly.type
_entity_poly.pdbx_seq_one_letter_code
_entity_poly.pdbx_strand_id
1 'polypeptide(L)'
;MKAGKIFWGIILVYLGILVLLNNFDIIDFSWRIFWKFWPVLLIIWGINILISKENTRKGAVLIGLVTCLGLGLLTYFGIREKSNRSEYTWEERQNEDYGSDYTQDDRIFREDYSPNIKTGKISISGGAGEFEVKSPTDNLMEAHVSKGNINYVLKRTDTDSSVNLNFHAKYEKGIKLPTKGVHDTKIFLNNNPVWDIDVKVGAADVNLDLSPYKIKNLSFSGGATDVEIKLGSLYEHQNIVVETGVSSVEIKVPKSAGCKIINQSGLSSKKFQDFIEKESGVYETNNYVAADKKIDILLKTGISDLKVKTYQD
;
A
#
# COMPACT_ATOMS: atom_id res chain seq x y z
N MET A 1 -13.52 19.84 -36.48
CA MET A 1 -12.58 19.03 -35.66
C MET A 1 -13.33 17.79 -35.18
N LYS A 2 -12.73 16.59 -35.26
CA LYS A 2 -13.42 15.35 -34.82
C LYS A 2 -13.58 15.40 -33.29
N ALA A 3 -14.79 15.20 -32.76
CA ALA A 3 -15.13 15.26 -31.32
C ALA A 3 -14.18 14.46 -30.42
N GLY A 4 -13.67 13.32 -30.91
CA GLY A 4 -12.68 12.52 -30.19
C GLY A 4 -11.33 13.21 -29.94
N LYS A 5 -10.90 14.14 -30.81
CA LYS A 5 -9.65 14.90 -30.57
C LYS A 5 -9.78 15.91 -29.47
N ILE A 6 -10.97 16.53 -29.32
CA ILE A 6 -11.28 17.49 -28.24
C ILE A 6 -11.32 16.76 -26.91
N PHE A 7 -11.97 15.61 -26.82
CA PHE A 7 -12.04 14.78 -25.62
C PHE A 7 -10.66 14.39 -25.07
N TRP A 8 -9.80 13.82 -25.93
CA TRP A 8 -8.45 13.44 -25.53
C TRP A 8 -7.57 14.65 -25.16
N GLY A 9 -7.73 15.78 -25.86
CA GLY A 9 -7.02 17.01 -25.54
C GLY A 9 -7.37 17.54 -24.14
N ILE A 10 -8.65 17.56 -23.78
CA ILE A 10 -9.12 17.99 -22.46
C ILE A 10 -8.55 17.09 -21.35
N ILE A 11 -8.59 15.77 -21.52
CA ILE A 11 -8.06 14.83 -20.53
C ILE A 11 -6.55 15.02 -20.34
N LEU A 12 -5.78 15.15 -21.42
CA LEU A 12 -4.32 15.33 -21.33
C LEU A 12 -3.94 16.64 -20.64
N VAL A 13 -4.61 17.74 -20.99
CA VAL A 13 -4.37 19.05 -20.35
C VAL A 13 -4.74 18.98 -18.86
N TYR A 14 -5.87 18.38 -18.53
CA TYR A 14 -6.30 18.22 -17.14
C TYR A 14 -5.30 17.39 -16.31
N LEU A 15 -4.85 16.24 -16.81
CA LEU A 15 -3.85 15.42 -16.14
C LEU A 15 -2.53 16.17 -15.97
N GLY A 16 -2.10 16.91 -17.01
CA GLY A 16 -0.90 17.74 -16.91
C GLY A 16 -1.00 18.81 -15.82
N ILE A 17 -2.13 19.50 -15.73
CA ILE A 17 -2.37 20.50 -14.68
C ILE A 17 -2.39 19.85 -13.30
N LEU A 18 -3.06 18.71 -13.11
CA LEU A 18 -3.10 18.00 -11.83
C LEU A 18 -1.71 17.56 -11.37
N VAL A 19 -0.90 16.98 -12.26
CA VAL A 19 0.48 16.59 -11.97
C VAL A 19 1.31 17.81 -11.58
N LEU A 20 1.17 18.92 -12.31
CA LEU A 20 1.88 20.17 -12.04
C LEU A 20 1.51 20.73 -10.66
N LEU A 21 0.24 20.84 -10.35
CA LEU A 21 -0.24 21.36 -9.06
C LEU A 21 0.15 20.47 -7.89
N ASN A 22 0.16 19.15 -8.07
CA ASN A 22 0.62 18.21 -7.07
C ASN A 22 2.14 18.26 -6.88
N ASN A 23 2.92 18.50 -7.95
CA ASN A 23 4.38 18.60 -7.90
C ASN A 23 4.85 19.91 -7.23
N PHE A 24 4.04 20.96 -7.29
CA PHE A 24 4.30 22.23 -6.60
C PHE A 24 3.73 22.29 -5.18
N ASP A 25 3.27 21.17 -4.64
CA ASP A 25 2.63 21.07 -3.31
C ASP A 25 1.44 22.05 -3.10
N ILE A 26 0.82 22.52 -4.21
CA ILE A 26 -0.34 23.42 -4.18
C ILE A 26 -1.61 22.64 -3.84
N ILE A 27 -1.70 21.39 -4.30
CA ILE A 27 -2.78 20.47 -3.97
C ILE A 27 -2.21 19.11 -3.59
N ASP A 28 -2.74 18.53 -2.54
CA ASP A 28 -2.48 17.15 -2.14
C ASP A 28 -3.50 16.24 -2.80
N PHE A 29 -3.20 15.74 -3.99
CA PHE A 29 -4.10 14.87 -4.72
C PHE A 29 -3.76 13.40 -4.49
N SER A 30 -4.74 12.61 -4.03
CA SER A 30 -4.58 11.16 -3.88
C SER A 30 -4.82 10.45 -5.21
N TRP A 31 -3.78 9.91 -5.84
CA TRP A 31 -3.86 9.12 -7.08
C TRP A 31 -4.73 7.87 -6.94
N ARG A 32 -4.98 7.40 -5.73
CA ARG A 32 -5.86 6.28 -5.39
C ARG A 32 -7.30 6.50 -5.88
N ILE A 33 -7.79 7.73 -5.83
CA ILE A 33 -9.11 8.09 -6.34
C ILE A 33 -9.22 7.88 -7.84
N PHE A 34 -8.17 8.12 -8.59
CA PHE A 34 -8.16 7.86 -10.02
C PHE A 34 -8.46 6.38 -10.33
N TRP A 35 -7.90 5.46 -9.54
CA TRP A 35 -8.15 4.02 -9.68
C TRP A 35 -9.52 3.59 -9.19
N LYS A 36 -10.07 4.25 -8.17
CA LYS A 36 -11.43 3.96 -7.69
C LYS A 36 -12.51 4.38 -8.68
N PHE A 37 -12.27 5.46 -9.44
CA PHE A 37 -13.24 6.05 -10.36
C PHE A 37 -12.91 5.83 -11.85
N TRP A 38 -11.93 4.98 -12.21
CA TRP A 38 -11.64 4.67 -13.61
C TRP A 38 -12.86 4.14 -14.41
N PRO A 39 -13.87 3.42 -13.79
CA PRO A 39 -15.06 3.03 -14.53
C PRO A 39 -15.88 4.22 -15.01
N VAL A 40 -15.83 5.36 -14.30
CA VAL A 40 -16.51 6.60 -14.72
C VAL A 40 -15.90 7.12 -16.02
N LEU A 41 -14.58 7.01 -16.17
CA LEU A 41 -13.90 7.39 -17.44
C LEU A 41 -14.32 6.49 -18.59
N LEU A 42 -14.54 5.19 -18.37
CA LEU A 42 -15.09 4.30 -19.39
C LEU A 42 -16.53 4.65 -19.78
N ILE A 43 -17.37 5.03 -18.80
CA ILE A 43 -18.74 5.48 -19.07
C ILE A 43 -18.71 6.77 -19.92
N ILE A 44 -17.88 7.74 -19.53
CA ILE A 44 -17.71 8.99 -20.29
C ILE A 44 -17.21 8.69 -21.70
N TRP A 45 -16.27 7.77 -21.84
CA TRP A 45 -15.76 7.34 -23.14
C TRP A 45 -16.83 6.64 -23.97
N GLY A 46 -17.62 5.73 -23.40
CA GLY A 46 -18.76 5.08 -24.04
C GLY A 46 -19.82 6.08 -24.53
N ILE A 47 -20.19 7.04 -23.71
CA ILE A 47 -21.10 8.13 -24.07
C ILE A 47 -20.53 8.97 -25.22
N ASN A 48 -19.22 9.26 -25.20
CA ASN A 48 -18.56 9.99 -26.28
C ASN A 48 -18.63 9.24 -27.63
N ILE A 49 -18.47 7.92 -27.61
CA ILE A 49 -18.59 7.08 -28.84
C ILE A 49 -20.02 7.12 -29.38
N LEU A 50 -21.04 7.07 -28.52
CA LEU A 50 -22.44 7.08 -28.90
C LEU A 50 -22.87 8.42 -29.52
N ILE A 51 -22.42 9.55 -28.91
CA ILE A 51 -22.77 10.90 -29.36
C ILE A 51 -21.93 11.33 -30.58
N SER A 52 -20.74 10.75 -30.77
CA SER A 52 -19.82 11.12 -31.84
C SER A 52 -20.35 10.82 -33.28
N LYS A 53 -21.48 10.12 -33.42
CA LYS A 53 -22.10 9.83 -34.74
C LYS A 53 -22.83 11.02 -35.37
N GLU A 54 -23.22 12.01 -34.57
CA GLU A 54 -23.83 13.23 -35.06
C GLU A 54 -22.86 14.41 -34.96
N ASN A 55 -22.42 14.90 -36.08
CA ASN A 55 -21.38 15.93 -36.26
C ASN A 55 -21.94 17.35 -35.95
N THR A 56 -22.68 17.54 -34.86
CA THR A 56 -23.29 18.83 -34.50
C THR A 56 -22.45 19.57 -33.44
N ARG A 57 -22.28 20.89 -33.62
CA ARG A 57 -21.63 21.79 -32.64
C ARG A 57 -22.17 21.59 -31.22
N LYS A 58 -23.47 21.30 -31.09
CA LYS A 58 -24.15 21.05 -29.81
C LYS A 58 -23.65 19.78 -29.12
N GLY A 59 -23.40 18.69 -29.86
CA GLY A 59 -22.85 17.44 -29.31
C GLY A 59 -21.44 17.61 -28.73
N ALA A 60 -20.58 18.36 -29.41
CA ALA A 60 -19.21 18.63 -28.93
C ALA A 60 -19.18 19.45 -27.64
N VAL A 61 -20.08 20.44 -27.49
CA VAL A 61 -20.23 21.25 -26.27
C VAL A 61 -20.76 20.40 -25.11
N LEU A 62 -21.75 19.53 -25.36
CA LEU A 62 -22.30 18.64 -24.32
C LEU A 62 -21.25 17.66 -23.81
N ILE A 63 -20.44 17.06 -24.69
CA ILE A 63 -19.32 16.17 -24.31
C ILE A 63 -18.31 16.91 -23.46
N GLY A 64 -17.95 18.14 -23.87
CA GLY A 64 -17.01 18.97 -23.08
C GLY A 64 -17.52 19.26 -21.68
N LEU A 65 -18.79 19.62 -21.53
CA LEU A 65 -19.42 19.90 -20.23
C LEU A 65 -19.46 18.65 -19.33
N VAL A 66 -19.89 17.50 -19.85
CA VAL A 66 -19.95 16.23 -19.09
C VAL A 66 -18.56 15.79 -18.66
N THR A 67 -17.55 15.94 -19.53
CA THR A 67 -16.17 15.60 -19.21
C THR A 67 -15.62 16.52 -18.11
N CYS A 68 -15.80 17.83 -18.22
CA CYS A 68 -15.36 18.79 -17.20
C CYS A 68 -16.05 18.56 -15.85
N LEU A 69 -17.35 18.25 -15.85
CA LEU A 69 -18.10 17.95 -14.63
C LEU A 69 -17.60 16.67 -13.95
N GLY A 70 -17.36 15.59 -14.72
CA GLY A 70 -16.81 14.33 -14.21
C GLY A 70 -15.42 14.51 -13.62
N LEU A 71 -14.54 15.25 -14.31
CA LEU A 71 -13.19 15.54 -13.83
C LEU A 71 -13.21 16.46 -12.59
N GLY A 72 -14.11 17.43 -12.52
CA GLY A 72 -14.29 18.30 -11.35
C GLY A 72 -14.75 17.53 -10.11
N LEU A 73 -15.66 16.58 -10.26
CA LEU A 73 -16.08 15.69 -9.17
C LEU A 73 -14.94 14.79 -8.70
N LEU A 74 -14.16 14.22 -9.62
CA LEU A 74 -12.98 13.43 -9.26
C LEU A 74 -11.96 14.23 -8.43
N THR A 75 -11.70 15.49 -8.81
CA THR A 75 -10.80 16.37 -8.05
C THR A 75 -11.36 16.71 -6.68
N TYR A 76 -12.64 17.03 -6.60
CA TYR A 76 -13.31 17.36 -5.33
C TYR A 76 -13.26 16.19 -4.34
N PHE A 77 -13.57 14.97 -4.79
CA PHE A 77 -13.46 13.77 -3.95
C PHE A 77 -12.00 13.44 -3.62
N GLY A 78 -11.04 13.70 -4.56
CA GLY A 78 -9.61 13.47 -4.36
C GLY A 78 -8.99 14.29 -3.25
N ILE A 79 -9.36 15.55 -3.18
CA ILE A 79 -8.88 16.47 -2.14
C ILE A 79 -9.56 16.15 -0.80
N ARG A 80 -10.85 15.84 -0.81
CA ARG A 80 -11.62 15.58 0.41
C ARG A 80 -11.25 14.29 1.11
N GLU A 81 -10.88 13.23 0.36
CA GLU A 81 -10.50 11.94 0.94
C GLU A 81 -9.18 12.04 1.71
N LYS A 82 -8.23 12.86 1.25
CA LYS A 82 -6.96 13.10 1.97
C LYS A 82 -7.14 14.03 3.18
N SER A 83 -8.08 14.98 3.11
CA SER A 83 -8.40 15.88 4.23
C SER A 83 -9.07 15.17 5.42
N ASN A 84 -9.72 14.02 5.19
CA ASN A 84 -10.29 13.19 6.26
C ASN A 84 -9.28 12.17 6.84
N ARG A 85 -8.13 11.99 6.21
CA ARG A 85 -6.99 11.33 6.85
C ARG A 85 -6.30 12.39 7.71
N SER A 86 -6.74 12.54 8.96
CA SER A 86 -5.94 13.23 9.96
C SER A 86 -4.52 12.65 9.89
N GLU A 87 -3.51 13.51 9.95
CA GLU A 87 -2.14 13.12 10.26
C GLU A 87 -2.17 12.38 11.59
N TYR A 88 -2.41 11.07 11.52
CA TYR A 88 -2.15 10.21 12.66
C TYR A 88 -0.64 10.17 12.80
N THR A 89 -0.12 11.00 13.68
CA THR A 89 1.22 10.87 14.18
C THR A 89 1.30 9.52 14.91
N TRP A 90 2.38 8.78 14.70
CA TRP A 90 2.61 7.49 15.35
C TRP A 90 2.59 7.61 16.89
N GLU A 91 2.81 8.79 17.43
CA GLU A 91 2.71 9.12 18.85
C GLU A 91 1.28 9.02 19.42
N GLU A 92 0.24 9.33 18.64
CA GLU A 92 -1.16 9.19 19.07
C GLU A 92 -1.63 7.75 19.11
N ARG A 93 -1.05 6.84 18.29
CA ARG A 93 -1.44 5.43 18.28
C ARG A 93 -0.95 4.62 19.49
N GLN A 94 0.03 5.11 20.25
CA GLN A 94 0.53 4.41 21.44
C GLN A 94 -0.41 4.48 22.64
N ASN A 95 -1.41 5.35 22.63
CA ASN A 95 -2.37 5.56 23.71
C ASN A 95 -3.80 5.13 23.38
N GLU A 96 -4.06 4.52 22.21
CA GLU A 96 -5.38 3.93 21.97
C GLU A 96 -5.53 2.65 22.77
N ASP A 97 -6.38 2.74 23.76
CA ASP A 97 -6.84 1.64 24.61
C ASP A 97 -7.38 0.48 23.74
N TYR A 98 -6.73 -0.68 23.78
CA TYR A 98 -6.98 -1.87 22.95
C TYR A 98 -8.36 -2.51 23.15
N GLY A 99 -9.29 -1.82 23.82
CA GLY A 99 -10.52 -2.42 24.34
C GLY A 99 -11.79 -2.25 23.52
N SER A 100 -11.88 -1.42 22.49
CA SER A 100 -13.20 -1.01 22.01
C SER A 100 -13.52 -1.06 20.51
N ASP A 101 -12.60 -1.50 19.63
CA ASP A 101 -12.85 -1.43 18.18
C ASP A 101 -13.17 -2.78 17.49
N TYR A 102 -13.43 -3.82 18.29
CA TYR A 102 -13.87 -5.11 17.75
C TYR A 102 -15.37 -5.18 17.74
N THR A 103 -15.96 -5.14 16.55
CA THR A 103 -17.37 -5.46 16.41
C THR A 103 -17.58 -6.95 16.76
N GLN A 104 -18.67 -7.30 17.39
CA GLN A 104 -19.04 -8.66 17.81
C GLN A 104 -19.07 -9.68 16.64
N ASP A 105 -18.67 -9.28 15.46
CA ASP A 105 -18.77 -9.96 14.17
C ASP A 105 -17.42 -10.32 13.53
N ASP A 106 -16.27 -9.97 14.13
CA ASP A 106 -14.95 -10.25 13.58
C ASP A 106 -14.54 -11.72 13.79
N ARG A 107 -13.87 -12.28 12.77
CA ARG A 107 -13.27 -13.62 12.87
C ARG A 107 -11.85 -13.51 13.39
N ILE A 108 -11.56 -14.19 14.50
CA ILE A 108 -10.24 -14.19 15.14
C ILE A 108 -9.55 -15.52 14.86
N PHE A 109 -8.34 -15.43 14.32
CA PHE A 109 -7.40 -16.53 14.15
C PHE A 109 -6.26 -16.33 15.14
N ARG A 110 -5.89 -17.40 15.87
CA ARG A 110 -4.87 -17.32 16.92
C ARG A 110 -3.99 -18.55 16.91
N GLU A 111 -2.69 -18.34 17.11
CA GLU A 111 -1.68 -19.39 17.31
C GLU A 111 -0.86 -19.06 18.55
N ASP A 112 -0.70 -20.02 19.42
CA ASP A 112 0.02 -19.84 20.69
C ASP A 112 1.54 -19.78 20.47
N TYR A 113 2.20 -18.87 21.19
CA TYR A 113 3.65 -18.78 21.22
C TYR A 113 4.25 -19.81 22.19
N SER A 114 5.38 -20.40 21.79
CA SER A 114 6.18 -21.25 22.64
C SER A 114 7.64 -20.75 22.67
N PRO A 115 8.31 -20.67 23.83
CA PRO A 115 9.65 -20.08 23.98
C PRO A 115 10.76 -20.80 23.20
N ASN A 116 10.54 -22.03 22.74
CA ASN A 116 11.46 -22.76 21.86
C ASN A 116 11.49 -22.19 20.43
N ILE A 117 10.45 -21.45 20.01
CA ILE A 117 10.37 -20.84 18.68
C ILE A 117 11.33 -19.64 18.63
N LYS A 118 12.39 -19.77 17.82
CA LYS A 118 13.41 -18.73 17.61
C LYS A 118 13.21 -17.98 16.30
N THR A 119 12.66 -18.65 15.29
CA THR A 119 12.42 -18.09 13.97
C THR A 119 11.00 -18.36 13.52
N GLY A 120 10.40 -17.39 12.86
CA GLY A 120 9.06 -17.49 12.28
C GLY A 120 9.08 -17.08 10.81
N LYS A 121 8.40 -17.84 9.98
CA LYS A 121 8.05 -17.42 8.63
C LYS A 121 6.53 -17.26 8.56
N ILE A 122 6.07 -16.11 8.07
CA ILE A 122 4.66 -15.88 7.81
C ILE A 122 4.42 -15.49 6.36
N SER A 123 3.52 -16.21 5.70
CA SER A 123 3.04 -15.89 4.37
C SER A 123 1.58 -15.41 4.46
N ILE A 124 1.35 -14.17 4.07
CA ILE A 124 0.03 -13.52 4.07
C ILE A 124 -0.40 -13.33 2.62
N SER A 125 -1.55 -13.88 2.24
CA SER A 125 -2.05 -13.64 0.90
C SER A 125 -3.55 -13.33 0.88
N GLY A 126 -3.89 -12.26 0.13
CA GLY A 126 -5.25 -11.78 -0.01
C GLY A 126 -5.50 -11.13 -1.37
N GLY A 127 -6.75 -10.88 -1.68
CA GLY A 127 -7.15 -10.21 -2.93
C GLY A 127 -7.18 -8.70 -2.78
N ALA A 128 -8.37 -8.20 -2.44
CA ALA A 128 -8.64 -6.78 -2.20
C ALA A 128 -8.99 -6.57 -0.73
N GLY A 129 -8.58 -5.43 -0.17
CA GLY A 129 -8.90 -5.10 1.22
C GLY A 129 -7.87 -4.19 1.87
N GLU A 130 -7.98 -4.06 3.17
CA GLU A 130 -7.01 -3.38 4.01
C GLU A 130 -6.27 -4.42 4.86
N PHE A 131 -4.94 -4.34 4.88
CA PHE A 131 -4.08 -5.21 5.64
C PHE A 131 -3.18 -4.38 6.55
N GLU A 132 -3.26 -4.63 7.83
CA GLU A 132 -2.45 -3.91 8.81
C GLU A 132 -1.68 -4.89 9.69
N VAL A 133 -0.37 -4.66 9.88
CA VAL A 133 0.38 -5.27 10.98
C VAL A 133 0.44 -4.26 12.10
N LYS A 134 -0.12 -4.65 13.25
CA LYS A 134 -0.24 -3.84 14.47
C LYS A 134 0.89 -4.14 15.47
N SER A 135 0.74 -3.61 16.70
CA SER A 135 1.63 -3.86 17.83
C SER A 135 1.72 -5.34 18.20
N PRO A 136 2.77 -5.73 18.93
CA PRO A 136 3.00 -7.13 19.33
C PRO A 136 1.88 -7.73 20.18
N THR A 137 1.77 -9.07 20.11
CA THR A 137 0.91 -9.90 20.94
C THR A 137 1.73 -10.93 21.72
N ASP A 138 1.20 -11.43 22.84
CA ASP A 138 1.77 -12.55 23.58
C ASP A 138 1.61 -13.89 22.84
N ASN A 139 0.61 -13.99 21.96
CA ASN A 139 0.46 -15.13 21.07
C ASN A 139 1.55 -15.12 20.00
N LEU A 140 1.79 -16.25 19.34
CA LEU A 140 2.70 -16.30 18.19
C LEU A 140 2.20 -15.41 17.04
N MET A 141 0.91 -15.53 16.76
CA MET A 141 0.19 -14.73 15.80
C MET A 141 -1.28 -14.59 16.23
N GLU A 142 -1.84 -13.44 15.99
CA GLU A 142 -3.28 -13.20 16.06
C GLU A 142 -3.71 -12.43 14.80
N ALA A 143 -4.82 -12.79 14.19
CA ALA A 143 -5.39 -12.07 13.06
C ALA A 143 -6.88 -11.84 13.27
N HIS A 144 -7.30 -10.60 13.13
CA HIS A 144 -8.68 -10.17 13.20
C HIS A 144 -9.14 -9.79 11.80
N VAL A 145 -10.13 -10.49 11.29
CA VAL A 145 -10.69 -10.29 9.96
C VAL A 145 -12.12 -9.83 10.08
N SER A 146 -12.42 -8.64 9.57
CA SER A 146 -13.80 -8.15 9.53
C SER A 146 -14.70 -9.11 8.75
N LYS A 147 -15.97 -9.21 9.18
CA LYS A 147 -16.96 -10.11 8.56
C LYS A 147 -17.20 -9.71 7.10
N GLY A 148 -17.01 -10.65 6.20
CA GLY A 148 -17.21 -10.45 4.78
C GLY A 148 -17.31 -11.80 4.05
N ASN A 149 -17.42 -11.74 2.72
CA ASN A 149 -17.60 -12.94 1.89
C ASN A 149 -16.30 -13.70 1.60
N ILE A 150 -15.15 -13.27 2.15
CA ILE A 150 -13.86 -13.93 1.97
C ILE A 150 -13.57 -14.76 3.21
N ASN A 151 -13.36 -16.06 3.00
CA ASN A 151 -12.90 -16.96 4.05
C ASN A 151 -11.37 -16.96 4.09
N TYR A 152 -10.80 -16.81 5.28
CA TYR A 152 -9.37 -16.97 5.50
C TYR A 152 -9.08 -18.33 6.13
N VAL A 153 -7.90 -18.84 5.88
CA VAL A 153 -7.39 -20.08 6.46
C VAL A 153 -6.00 -19.79 7.02
N LEU A 154 -5.78 -20.14 8.26
CA LEU A 154 -4.48 -20.15 8.91
C LEU A 154 -3.99 -21.59 9.00
N LYS A 155 -2.77 -21.86 8.48
CA LYS A 155 -2.10 -23.16 8.61
C LYS A 155 -0.77 -22.93 9.30
N ARG A 156 -0.47 -23.80 10.27
CA ARG A 156 0.77 -23.81 11.01
C ARG A 156 1.54 -25.11 10.72
N THR A 157 2.84 -24.98 10.56
CA THR A 157 3.78 -26.11 10.47
C THR A 157 5.01 -25.79 11.30
N ASP A 158 5.32 -26.65 12.27
CA ASP A 158 6.44 -26.46 13.19
C ASP A 158 7.60 -27.38 12.80
N THR A 159 8.79 -26.88 13.01
CA THR A 159 10.05 -27.64 13.09
C THR A 159 10.73 -27.23 14.39
N ASP A 160 11.70 -27.99 14.91
CA ASP A 160 12.28 -27.90 16.28
C ASP A 160 12.28 -26.50 16.94
N SER A 161 12.78 -25.49 16.23
CA SER A 161 12.87 -24.11 16.72
C SER A 161 12.31 -23.06 15.75
N SER A 162 11.66 -23.49 14.67
CA SER A 162 11.08 -22.62 13.66
C SER A 162 9.62 -22.95 13.39
N VAL A 163 8.85 -21.94 13.01
CA VAL A 163 7.44 -22.07 12.65
C VAL A 163 7.19 -21.45 11.29
N ASN A 164 6.33 -22.10 10.53
CA ASN A 164 5.83 -21.56 9.27
C ASN A 164 4.30 -21.38 9.36
N LEU A 165 3.87 -20.13 9.22
CA LEU A 165 2.46 -19.74 9.24
C LEU A 165 2.04 -19.34 7.81
N ASN A 166 0.94 -19.90 7.35
CA ASN A 166 0.35 -19.56 6.06
C ASN A 166 -1.08 -19.06 6.27
N PHE A 167 -1.25 -17.75 6.17
CA PHE A 167 -2.53 -17.07 6.32
C PHE A 167 -3.01 -16.57 4.96
N HIS A 168 -4.01 -17.22 4.40
CA HIS A 168 -4.45 -16.95 3.04
C HIS A 168 -5.96 -16.90 2.89
N ALA A 169 -6.41 -16.04 1.97
CA ALA A 169 -7.79 -15.98 1.55
C ALA A 169 -8.16 -17.22 0.72
N LYS A 170 -9.26 -17.88 1.09
CA LYS A 170 -9.83 -18.99 0.33
C LYS A 170 -11.03 -18.48 -0.46
N TYR A 171 -10.90 -18.51 -1.77
CA TYR A 171 -11.99 -18.15 -2.68
C TYR A 171 -12.84 -19.38 -3.00
N GLU A 172 -14.14 -19.31 -2.78
CA GLU A 172 -15.07 -20.32 -3.28
C GLU A 172 -15.22 -20.15 -4.79
N LYS A 173 -15.43 -21.29 -5.50
CA LYS A 173 -15.63 -21.28 -6.97
C LYS A 173 -16.86 -20.44 -7.33
N GLY A 174 -16.65 -19.34 -7.95
CA GLY A 174 -17.64 -18.37 -8.40
C GLY A 174 -17.21 -16.97 -7.97
N ILE A 175 -16.80 -16.14 -8.94
CA ILE A 175 -16.38 -14.76 -8.68
C ILE A 175 -17.61 -13.98 -8.21
N LYS A 176 -17.85 -13.97 -6.90
CA LYS A 176 -18.67 -12.94 -6.30
C LYS A 176 -17.71 -11.78 -6.01
N LEU A 177 -17.73 -10.78 -6.88
CA LEU A 177 -17.11 -9.50 -6.55
C LEU A 177 -17.64 -9.07 -5.18
N PRO A 178 -16.77 -8.59 -4.27
CA PRO A 178 -17.20 -8.12 -2.96
C PRO A 178 -18.23 -7.02 -3.14
N THR A 179 -19.47 -7.31 -2.84
CA THR A 179 -20.60 -6.39 -3.08
C THR A 179 -20.80 -5.37 -1.98
N LYS A 180 -20.13 -5.50 -0.85
CA LYS A 180 -20.13 -4.51 0.24
C LYS A 180 -18.95 -4.74 1.20
N GLY A 181 -18.23 -3.65 1.50
CA GLY A 181 -17.24 -3.55 2.56
C GLY A 181 -15.80 -3.84 2.09
N VAL A 182 -14.89 -3.00 2.52
CA VAL A 182 -13.46 -3.27 2.51
C VAL A 182 -13.23 -4.34 3.58
N HIS A 183 -12.50 -5.40 3.25
CA HIS A 183 -12.16 -6.42 4.25
C HIS A 183 -10.92 -5.96 5.00
N ASP A 184 -11.11 -5.56 6.25
CA ASP A 184 -10.03 -5.17 7.13
C ASP A 184 -9.43 -6.42 7.77
N THR A 185 -8.13 -6.56 7.66
CA THR A 185 -7.35 -7.64 8.25
C THR A 185 -6.27 -7.04 9.12
N LYS A 186 -6.42 -7.15 10.43
CA LYS A 186 -5.43 -6.68 11.42
C LYS A 186 -4.63 -7.90 11.91
N ILE A 187 -3.33 -7.82 11.82
CA ILE A 187 -2.40 -8.90 12.16
C ILE A 187 -1.48 -8.44 13.27
N PHE A 188 -1.33 -9.28 14.26
CA PHE A 188 -0.47 -9.10 15.43
C PHE A 188 0.50 -10.27 15.48
N LEU A 189 1.78 -10.03 15.67
CA LEU A 189 2.81 -11.04 15.75
C LEU A 189 3.51 -10.99 17.12
N ASN A 190 4.12 -12.08 17.50
CA ASN A 190 5.02 -12.08 18.66
C ASN A 190 6.35 -11.41 18.29
N ASN A 191 6.93 -10.61 19.18
CA ASN A 191 8.18 -9.89 18.94
C ASN A 191 9.46 -10.67 19.36
N ASN A 192 9.31 -11.88 19.92
CA ASN A 192 10.46 -12.69 20.31
C ASN A 192 11.18 -13.36 19.13
N PRO A 193 10.46 -14.00 18.17
CA PRO A 193 11.08 -14.66 17.05
C PRO A 193 11.74 -13.66 16.06
N VAL A 194 12.69 -14.15 15.30
CA VAL A 194 13.15 -13.47 14.07
C VAL A 194 12.22 -13.86 12.94
N TRP A 195 11.69 -12.86 12.23
CA TRP A 195 10.65 -13.07 11.22
C TRP A 195 11.16 -12.96 9.79
N ASP A 196 10.69 -13.89 8.97
CA ASP A 196 10.62 -13.78 7.51
C ASP A 196 9.16 -13.55 7.12
N ILE A 197 8.86 -12.42 6.49
CA ILE A 197 7.49 -12.01 6.14
C ILE A 197 7.33 -11.98 4.62
N ASP A 198 6.32 -12.68 4.09
CA ASP A 198 5.92 -12.67 2.68
C ASP A 198 4.46 -12.22 2.55
N VAL A 199 4.23 -11.07 1.92
CA VAL A 199 2.89 -10.48 1.74
C VAL A 199 2.57 -10.42 0.26
N LYS A 200 1.45 -11.01 -0.14
CA LYS A 200 0.95 -11.02 -1.52
C LYS A 200 -0.50 -10.55 -1.58
N VAL A 201 -0.73 -9.43 -2.25
CA VAL A 201 -2.07 -8.84 -2.36
C VAL A 201 -2.39 -8.44 -3.80
N GLY A 202 -3.65 -8.42 -4.14
CA GLY A 202 -4.10 -7.97 -5.46
C GLY A 202 -4.22 -6.46 -5.55
N ALA A 203 -5.30 -5.91 -5.00
CA ALA A 203 -5.59 -4.48 -4.96
C ALA A 203 -5.93 -4.11 -3.51
N ALA A 204 -4.98 -3.54 -2.77
CA ALA A 204 -5.10 -3.38 -1.33
C ALA A 204 -4.40 -2.13 -0.80
N ASP A 205 -4.89 -1.68 0.35
CA ASP A 205 -4.19 -0.75 1.23
C ASP A 205 -3.44 -1.56 2.28
N VAL A 206 -2.15 -1.31 2.42
CA VAL A 206 -1.30 -2.11 3.29
C VAL A 206 -0.49 -1.21 4.22
N ASN A 207 -0.61 -1.44 5.52
CA ASN A 207 0.12 -0.71 6.54
C ASN A 207 0.87 -1.70 7.45
N LEU A 208 2.19 -1.74 7.32
CA LEU A 208 3.04 -2.66 8.05
C LEU A 208 3.91 -1.89 9.06
N ASP A 209 3.48 -1.79 10.33
CA ASP A 209 4.38 -1.34 11.39
C ASP A 209 5.23 -2.53 11.88
N LEU A 210 6.41 -2.65 11.31
CA LEU A 210 7.36 -3.69 11.63
C LEU A 210 8.45 -3.23 12.61
N SER A 211 8.34 -2.01 13.12
CA SER A 211 9.35 -1.43 14.01
C SER A 211 9.56 -2.22 15.32
N PRO A 212 8.55 -2.88 15.94
CA PRO A 212 8.75 -3.63 17.18
C PRO A 212 9.21 -5.08 16.95
N TYR A 213 9.48 -5.50 15.69
CA TYR A 213 9.80 -6.87 15.35
C TYR A 213 11.24 -7.03 14.84
N LYS A 214 11.82 -8.22 15.07
CA LYS A 214 13.11 -8.62 14.51
C LYS A 214 12.91 -9.15 13.09
N ILE A 215 12.94 -8.26 12.10
CA ILE A 215 12.72 -8.63 10.70
C ILE A 215 14.04 -8.98 10.04
N LYS A 216 14.15 -10.19 9.51
CA LYS A 216 15.28 -10.61 8.67
C LYS A 216 14.99 -10.36 7.21
N ASN A 217 13.85 -10.84 6.71
CA ASN A 217 13.44 -10.65 5.34
C ASN A 217 11.98 -10.20 5.28
N LEU A 218 11.69 -9.22 4.41
CA LEU A 218 10.35 -8.85 4.00
C LEU A 218 10.25 -8.93 2.48
N SER A 219 9.32 -9.70 1.98
CA SER A 219 8.91 -9.71 0.57
C SER A 219 7.48 -9.23 0.46
N PHE A 220 7.28 -8.15 -0.25
CA PHE A 220 5.95 -7.60 -0.54
C PHE A 220 5.70 -7.65 -2.05
N SER A 221 4.57 -8.22 -2.45
CA SER A 221 4.12 -8.24 -3.85
C SER A 221 2.68 -7.75 -3.95
N GLY A 222 2.45 -6.74 -4.80
CA GLY A 222 1.13 -6.17 -4.99
C GLY A 222 0.81 -5.76 -6.42
N GLY A 223 -0.44 -5.88 -6.83
CA GLY A 223 -0.89 -5.44 -8.15
C GLY A 223 -1.11 -3.93 -8.21
N ALA A 224 -2.18 -3.46 -7.58
CA ALA A 224 -2.54 -2.04 -7.44
C ALA A 224 -2.67 -1.70 -5.94
N THR A 225 -1.66 -1.05 -5.36
CA THR A 225 -1.56 -0.94 -3.89
C THR A 225 -1.14 0.44 -3.41
N ASP A 226 -1.63 0.81 -2.23
CA ASP A 226 -1.10 1.88 -1.41
C ASP A 226 -0.40 1.21 -0.21
N VAL A 227 0.92 1.37 -0.09
CA VAL A 227 1.75 0.62 0.85
C VAL A 227 2.51 1.56 1.76
N GLU A 228 2.34 1.39 3.06
CA GLU A 228 3.15 2.05 4.08
C GLU A 228 3.88 1.00 4.90
N ILE A 229 5.22 1.08 4.97
CA ILE A 229 6.08 0.17 5.73
C ILE A 229 6.93 0.98 6.69
N LYS A 230 6.86 0.66 7.98
CA LYS A 230 7.76 1.20 8.99
C LYS A 230 8.66 0.10 9.51
N LEU A 231 9.98 0.24 9.31
CA LEU A 231 10.99 -0.73 9.73
C LEU A 231 11.64 -0.29 11.04
N GLY A 232 12.05 -1.24 11.87
CA GLY A 232 12.86 -0.98 13.07
C GLY A 232 14.32 -1.38 12.86
N SER A 233 15.15 -1.24 13.91
CA SER A 233 16.58 -1.59 13.93
C SER A 233 16.90 -2.80 14.83
N LEU A 234 15.92 -3.69 15.05
CA LEU A 234 16.07 -4.81 16.01
C LEU A 234 16.83 -6.01 15.47
N TYR A 235 17.07 -6.09 14.17
CA TYR A 235 17.83 -7.16 13.52
C TYR A 235 19.06 -6.58 12.80
N GLU A 236 20.15 -7.36 12.72
CA GLU A 236 21.44 -6.87 12.23
C GLU A 236 21.42 -6.47 10.76
N HIS A 237 20.85 -7.32 9.91
CA HIS A 237 20.78 -7.09 8.47
C HIS A 237 19.42 -7.50 7.92
N GLN A 238 18.65 -6.50 7.49
CA GLN A 238 17.32 -6.69 6.96
C GLN A 238 17.34 -6.59 5.44
N ASN A 239 16.68 -7.53 4.77
CA ASN A 239 16.48 -7.51 3.32
C ASN A 239 15.00 -7.29 3.01
N ILE A 240 14.71 -6.20 2.34
CA ILE A 240 13.36 -5.75 2.05
C ILE A 240 13.17 -5.71 0.54
N VAL A 241 12.23 -6.46 0.02
CA VAL A 241 11.89 -6.49 -1.40
C VAL A 241 10.46 -6.04 -1.56
N VAL A 242 10.23 -5.01 -2.38
CA VAL A 242 8.89 -4.48 -2.69
C VAL A 242 8.70 -4.55 -4.21
N GLU A 243 7.76 -5.38 -4.63
CA GLU A 243 7.40 -5.58 -6.03
C GLU A 243 5.95 -5.17 -6.27
N THR A 244 5.71 -4.14 -7.10
CA THR A 244 4.36 -3.65 -7.35
C THR A 244 4.15 -3.28 -8.82
N GLY A 245 2.91 -3.44 -9.28
CA GLY A 245 2.51 -3.00 -10.61
C GLY A 245 2.30 -1.50 -10.67
N VAL A 246 1.25 -1.02 -10.01
CA VAL A 246 0.89 0.39 -9.90
C VAL A 246 0.67 0.71 -8.42
N SER A 247 1.40 1.70 -7.88
CA SER A 247 1.39 1.87 -6.43
C SER A 247 1.82 3.26 -5.95
N SER A 248 1.40 3.55 -4.70
CA SER A 248 2.07 4.49 -3.82
C SER A 248 2.81 3.67 -2.76
N VAL A 249 4.11 3.88 -2.59
CA VAL A 249 4.94 3.17 -1.61
C VAL A 249 5.63 4.18 -0.72
N GLU A 250 5.35 4.14 0.58
CA GLU A 250 6.06 4.91 1.58
C GLU A 250 6.79 3.97 2.55
N ILE A 251 8.13 4.12 2.66
CA ILE A 251 8.93 3.34 3.61
C ILE A 251 9.61 4.28 4.60
N LYS A 252 9.47 3.98 5.88
CA LYS A 252 10.11 4.69 6.98
C LYS A 252 11.19 3.81 7.57
N VAL A 253 12.43 4.31 7.64
CA VAL A 253 13.58 3.59 8.19
C VAL A 253 14.18 4.35 9.38
N PRO A 254 14.65 3.65 10.43
CA PRO A 254 15.24 4.31 11.61
C PRO A 254 16.57 4.97 11.25
N LYS A 255 16.85 6.16 11.81
CA LYS A 255 18.13 6.87 11.60
C LYS A 255 19.34 6.12 12.16
N SER A 256 19.13 5.27 13.16
CA SER A 256 20.18 4.45 13.78
C SER A 256 20.73 3.38 12.80
N ALA A 257 19.93 2.92 11.84
CA ALA A 257 20.35 1.95 10.84
C ALA A 257 20.95 2.62 9.59
N GLY A 258 21.97 1.98 8.99
CA GLY A 258 22.39 2.29 7.63
C GLY A 258 21.43 1.70 6.62
N CYS A 259 20.95 2.50 5.68
CA CYS A 259 20.00 2.02 4.68
C CYS A 259 20.54 2.21 3.26
N LYS A 260 20.32 1.17 2.43
CA LYS A 260 20.62 1.17 1.00
C LYS A 260 19.37 0.86 0.21
N ILE A 261 19.12 1.63 -0.84
CA ILE A 261 18.01 1.42 -1.78
C ILE A 261 18.58 1.09 -3.14
N ILE A 262 18.10 -0.01 -3.72
CA ILE A 262 18.28 -0.34 -5.14
C ILE A 262 16.93 -0.17 -5.80
N ASN A 263 16.83 0.82 -6.69
CA ASN A 263 15.59 1.16 -7.34
C ASN A 263 15.56 0.70 -8.80
N GLN A 264 14.66 -0.21 -9.10
CA GLN A 264 14.40 -0.77 -10.43
C GLN A 264 12.95 -0.46 -10.83
N SER A 265 12.57 0.80 -10.76
CA SER A 265 11.24 1.25 -11.11
C SER A 265 11.15 1.68 -12.58
N GLY A 266 9.97 1.48 -13.18
CA GLY A 266 9.65 2.03 -14.49
C GLY A 266 9.38 3.55 -14.44
N LEU A 267 8.16 3.97 -14.73
CA LEU A 267 7.74 5.37 -14.67
C LEU A 267 7.34 5.74 -13.23
N SER A 268 8.22 6.40 -12.48
CA SER A 268 8.00 6.67 -11.05
C SER A 268 8.46 8.06 -10.64
N SER A 269 7.67 8.69 -9.75
CA SER A 269 8.15 9.78 -8.89
C SER A 269 8.97 9.18 -7.74
N LYS A 270 10.08 9.84 -7.36
CA LYS A 270 10.99 9.36 -6.33
C LYS A 270 11.31 10.48 -5.35
N LYS A 271 11.10 10.24 -4.06
CA LYS A 271 11.47 11.15 -2.98
C LYS A 271 12.18 10.34 -1.88
N PHE A 272 13.50 10.28 -1.96
CA PHE A 272 14.33 9.57 -0.98
C PHE A 272 15.01 10.59 -0.07
N GLN A 273 14.38 10.85 1.08
CA GLN A 273 14.84 11.85 2.04
C GLN A 273 15.97 11.29 2.90
N ASP A 274 17.06 12.04 3.07
CA ASP A 274 18.30 11.68 3.80
C ASP A 274 19.13 10.58 3.08
N PHE A 275 18.92 10.37 1.78
CA PHE A 275 19.70 9.46 0.96
C PHE A 275 20.51 10.20 -0.08
N ILE A 276 21.69 9.67 -0.41
CA ILE A 276 22.60 10.16 -1.44
C ILE A 276 22.67 9.13 -2.55
N GLU A 277 22.47 9.54 -3.79
CA GLU A 277 22.66 8.68 -4.95
C GLU A 277 24.16 8.42 -5.15
N LYS A 278 24.56 7.16 -5.14
CA LYS A 278 25.94 6.67 -5.31
C LYS A 278 26.20 6.27 -6.75
N GLU A 279 25.26 5.55 -7.32
CA GLU A 279 25.25 5.07 -8.70
C GLU A 279 23.81 5.19 -9.23
N SER A 280 23.64 5.06 -10.55
CA SER A 280 22.30 5.13 -11.13
C SER A 280 21.33 4.12 -10.51
N GLY A 281 20.34 4.63 -9.81
CA GLY A 281 19.33 3.83 -9.12
C GLY A 281 19.78 3.23 -7.77
N VAL A 282 20.97 3.58 -7.26
CA VAL A 282 21.47 3.13 -5.95
C VAL A 282 21.60 4.30 -5.01
N TYR A 283 20.92 4.27 -3.89
CA TYR A 283 20.88 5.34 -2.88
C TYR A 283 21.28 4.80 -1.53
N GLU A 284 22.07 5.56 -0.77
CA GLU A 284 22.53 5.15 0.57
C GLU A 284 22.39 6.31 1.55
N THR A 285 22.08 5.98 2.82
CA THR A 285 22.23 6.93 3.93
C THR A 285 23.72 7.17 4.23
N ASN A 286 24.04 8.33 4.80
CA ASN A 286 25.45 8.70 5.11
C ASN A 286 26.15 7.69 6.02
N ASN A 287 25.40 7.04 6.91
CA ASN A 287 25.92 6.07 7.87
C ASN A 287 25.93 4.63 7.36
N TYR A 288 25.56 4.34 6.11
CA TYR A 288 25.39 2.96 5.63
C TYR A 288 26.63 2.09 5.85
N VAL A 289 27.81 2.60 5.58
CA VAL A 289 29.07 1.84 5.74
C VAL A 289 29.40 1.58 7.19
N ALA A 290 29.22 2.60 8.06
CA ALA A 290 29.64 2.58 9.46
C ALA A 290 28.62 1.99 10.43
N ALA A 291 27.35 1.86 10.02
CA ALA A 291 26.28 1.38 10.89
C ALA A 291 26.39 -0.13 11.15
N ASP A 292 26.18 -0.52 12.41
CA ASP A 292 26.11 -1.94 12.81
C ASP A 292 24.86 -2.62 12.31
N LYS A 293 23.75 -1.87 12.22
CA LYS A 293 22.46 -2.35 11.70
C LYS A 293 22.27 -1.87 10.26
N LYS A 294 21.90 -2.77 9.36
CA LYS A 294 21.75 -2.47 7.94
C LYS A 294 20.40 -2.88 7.41
N ILE A 295 19.86 -2.06 6.52
CA ILE A 295 18.59 -2.29 5.84
C ILE A 295 18.84 -2.14 4.33
N ASP A 296 18.72 -3.23 3.58
CA ASP A 296 18.83 -3.23 2.13
C ASP A 296 17.42 -3.33 1.53
N ILE A 297 17.04 -2.34 0.74
CA ILE A 297 15.72 -2.21 0.11
C ILE A 297 15.87 -2.34 -1.40
N LEU A 298 15.18 -3.31 -1.99
CA LEU A 298 15.04 -3.47 -3.42
C LEU A 298 13.60 -3.08 -3.82
N LEU A 299 13.48 -2.01 -4.60
CA LEU A 299 12.21 -1.54 -5.16
C LEU A 299 12.10 -1.96 -6.63
N LYS A 300 11.12 -2.78 -6.95
CA LYS A 300 10.77 -3.19 -8.31
C LYS A 300 9.33 -2.78 -8.58
N THR A 301 9.14 -1.65 -9.25
CA THR A 301 7.81 -1.11 -9.44
C THR A 301 7.55 -0.71 -10.89
N GLY A 302 6.32 -0.83 -11.36
CA GLY A 302 5.94 -0.40 -12.70
C GLY A 302 5.72 1.12 -12.77
N ILE A 303 4.52 1.58 -12.42
CA ILE A 303 4.16 3.01 -12.33
C ILE A 303 3.90 3.31 -10.85
N SER A 304 4.70 4.23 -10.25
CA SER A 304 4.60 4.41 -8.80
C SER A 304 5.02 5.80 -8.31
N ASP A 305 4.50 6.14 -7.12
CA ASP A 305 5.03 7.22 -6.28
C ASP A 305 5.82 6.59 -5.13
N LEU A 306 7.15 6.81 -5.11
CA LEU A 306 8.07 6.18 -4.18
C LEU A 306 8.59 7.21 -3.17
N LYS A 307 8.31 6.99 -1.90
CA LYS A 307 8.84 7.76 -0.80
C LYS A 307 9.62 6.87 0.14
N VAL A 308 10.88 7.20 0.42
CA VAL A 308 11.62 6.61 1.54
C VAL A 308 12.17 7.74 2.39
N LYS A 309 11.92 7.69 3.69
CA LYS A 309 12.39 8.70 4.64
C LYS A 309 12.90 8.07 5.91
N THR A 310 13.85 8.75 6.54
CA THR A 310 14.32 8.35 7.87
C THR A 310 13.42 8.92 8.96
N TYR A 311 13.36 8.24 10.11
CA TYR A 311 12.69 8.74 11.31
C TYR A 311 13.60 8.56 12.54
N GLN A 312 13.40 9.37 13.59
CA GLN A 312 14.11 9.23 14.85
C GLN A 312 13.51 8.07 15.64
N ASP A 313 14.31 7.04 15.98
CA ASP A 313 13.98 5.84 16.76
C ASP A 313 14.44 5.94 18.22
#